data_051eb602bb48e52c4f0b8de7b4cf593d
#
_entry.id   051eb602bb48e52c4f0b8de7b4cf593d
#
_cell.length_a   1.000
_cell.length_b   1.000
_cell.length_c   1.000
_cell.angle_alpha   90.00
_cell.angle_beta   90.00
_cell.angle_gamma   90.00
#
_symmetry.space_group_name_H-M   'P 1'
#
loop_
_entity.id
_entity.type
_entity.pdbx_description
1 polymer ?
#
loop_
_entity_poly.entity_id
_entity_poly.type
_entity_poly.pdbx_seq_one_letter_code
_entity_poly.pdbx_strand_id
1 'polypeptide(L)'
;MENLNINARIAVCGVIALADRIGKPDIGPRYWRQILVNRATITGFLVFDFAHEFKKAENYVWSLVEKGGFKFKEDTSDGIDTMASAFLDLLHSRNFGKRLIKI
;
A
#
# COMPACT_ATOMS: atom_id res chain seq x y z
N MET A 1 9.58 10.68 6.51
CA MET A 1 9.32 12.05 6.01
C MET A 1 10.53 12.97 6.03
N GLU A 2 11.59 12.61 6.70
CA GLU A 2 12.81 13.45 6.80
C GLU A 2 13.57 13.61 5.48
N ASN A 3 13.43 12.67 4.56
CA ASN A 3 14.12 12.62 3.25
C ASN A 3 13.24 13.12 2.09
N LEU A 4 12.30 14.04 2.34
CA LEU A 4 11.47 14.58 1.26
C LEU A 4 12.26 15.58 0.42
N ASN A 5 12.21 15.43 -0.88
CA ASN A 5 12.70 16.42 -1.82
C ASN A 5 11.79 17.67 -1.84
N ILE A 6 12.34 18.77 -2.31
CA ILE A 6 11.57 20.00 -2.57
C ILE A 6 10.45 19.67 -3.59
N ASN A 7 9.23 20.14 -3.31
CA ASN A 7 8.02 19.89 -4.10
C ASN A 7 7.64 18.39 -4.20
N ALA A 8 8.01 17.59 -3.19
CA ALA A 8 7.59 16.19 -3.13
C ALA A 8 6.06 16.05 -3.16
N ARG A 9 5.59 15.02 -3.83
CA ARG A 9 4.17 14.65 -3.87
C ARG A 9 3.98 13.30 -3.16
N ILE A 10 3.09 13.27 -2.19
CA ILE A 10 2.77 12.10 -1.38
C ILE A 10 1.34 11.70 -1.70
N ALA A 11 1.15 10.51 -2.24
CA ALA A 11 -0.18 9.93 -2.44
C ALA A 11 -0.53 9.00 -1.28
N VAL A 12 -1.64 9.27 -0.60
CA VAL A 12 -2.16 8.42 0.48
C VAL A 12 -3.06 7.36 -0.16
N CYS A 13 -2.53 6.13 -0.29
CA CYS A 13 -3.18 5.02 -0.98
C CYS A 13 -4.00 4.11 -0.05
N GLY A 14 -3.83 4.24 1.26
CA GLY A 14 -4.54 3.40 2.22
C GLY A 14 -4.07 3.63 3.64
N VAL A 15 -4.84 3.12 4.59
CA VAL A 15 -4.64 3.31 6.04
C VAL A 15 -4.80 1.99 6.81
N ILE A 16 -4.39 0.87 6.22
CA ILE A 16 -4.54 -0.46 6.82
C ILE A 16 -3.90 -0.56 8.22
N ALA A 17 -2.85 0.21 8.49
CA ALA A 17 -2.21 0.31 9.81
C ALA A 17 -3.16 0.86 10.90
N LEU A 18 -4.29 1.44 10.51
CA LEU A 18 -5.31 1.96 11.44
C LEU A 18 -6.55 1.05 11.53
N ALA A 19 -6.55 -0.12 10.88
CA ALA A 19 -7.72 -1.00 10.78
C ALA A 19 -8.24 -1.48 12.15
N ASP A 20 -7.34 -1.68 13.12
CA ASP A 20 -7.67 -2.05 14.52
C ASP A 20 -7.95 -0.84 15.42
N ARG A 21 -7.88 0.38 14.89
CA ARG A 21 -7.99 1.65 15.64
C ARG A 21 -9.20 2.49 15.25
N ILE A 22 -10.18 1.90 14.58
CA ILE A 22 -11.42 2.61 14.18
C ILE A 22 -12.06 3.22 15.44
N GLY A 23 -12.30 4.54 15.40
CA GLY A 23 -12.85 5.29 16.52
C GLY A 23 -11.86 5.67 17.64
N LYS A 24 -10.57 5.30 17.50
CA LYS A 24 -9.51 5.75 18.41
C LYS A 24 -8.71 6.90 17.79
N PRO A 25 -8.10 7.78 18.59
CA PRO A 25 -7.22 8.82 18.08
C PRO A 25 -6.03 8.22 17.31
N ASP A 26 -5.76 8.75 16.12
CA ASP A 26 -4.53 8.47 15.39
C ASP A 26 -3.40 9.34 15.94
N ILE A 27 -2.56 8.74 16.78
CA ILE A 27 -1.48 9.44 17.47
C ILE A 27 -0.15 9.04 16.84
N GLY A 28 0.62 10.02 16.40
CA GLY A 28 1.93 9.78 15.79
C GLY A 28 2.75 11.07 15.65
N PRO A 29 4.00 10.95 15.17
CA PRO A 29 4.85 12.11 14.93
C PRO A 29 4.22 13.06 13.91
N ARG A 30 4.29 14.35 14.18
CA ARG A 30 3.82 15.40 13.26
C ARG A 30 4.96 15.87 12.38
N TYR A 31 4.81 15.72 11.07
CA TYR A 31 5.84 16.11 10.08
C TYR A 31 5.51 17.42 9.35
N TRP A 32 4.67 18.29 9.96
CA TRP A 32 4.25 19.54 9.34
C TRP A 32 5.40 20.45 8.93
N ARG A 33 6.47 20.47 9.75
CA ARG A 33 7.67 21.28 9.42
C ARG A 33 8.31 20.79 8.11
N GLN A 34 8.46 19.47 7.94
CA GLN A 34 9.05 18.88 6.73
C GLN A 34 8.18 19.13 5.49
N ILE A 35 6.86 19.05 5.65
CA ILE A 35 5.90 19.36 4.59
C ILE A 35 6.02 20.84 4.18
N LEU A 36 6.06 21.74 5.15
CA LEU A 36 6.17 23.19 4.91
C LEU A 36 7.50 23.55 4.22
N VAL A 37 8.64 23.15 4.80
CA VAL A 37 9.96 23.58 4.30
C VAL A 37 10.28 22.96 2.93
N ASN A 38 9.76 21.78 2.64
CA ASN A 38 9.91 21.13 1.34
C ASN A 38 8.79 21.48 0.35
N ARG A 39 7.78 22.27 0.77
CA ARG A 39 6.62 22.62 -0.07
C ARG A 39 5.94 21.37 -0.65
N ALA A 40 5.92 20.30 0.18
CA ALA A 40 5.35 19.02 -0.22
C ALA A 40 3.82 19.07 -0.23
N THR A 41 3.22 18.29 -1.12
CA THR A 41 1.76 18.11 -1.21
C THR A 41 1.40 16.70 -0.77
N ILE A 42 0.35 16.56 0.05
CA ILE A 42 -0.21 15.29 0.45
C ILE A 42 -1.62 15.21 -0.12
N THR A 43 -1.90 14.17 -0.90
CA THR A 43 -3.20 14.00 -1.56
C THR A 43 -3.73 12.59 -1.28
N GLY A 44 -4.97 12.51 -0.79
CA GLY A 44 -5.73 11.25 -0.73
C GLY A 44 -6.46 11.01 -2.05
N PHE A 45 -6.69 9.74 -2.40
CA PHE A 45 -7.52 9.34 -3.52
C PHE A 45 -8.12 7.95 -3.28
N LEU A 46 -9.22 7.67 -3.96
CA LEU A 46 -9.77 6.32 -4.05
C LEU A 46 -9.43 5.73 -5.43
N VAL A 47 -8.95 4.50 -5.43
CA VAL A 47 -8.58 3.81 -6.69
C VAL A 47 -9.77 3.73 -7.66
N PHE A 48 -11.00 3.65 -7.15
CA PHE A 48 -12.22 3.57 -7.95
C PHE A 48 -12.51 4.82 -8.79
N ASP A 49 -11.97 5.98 -8.41
CA ASP A 49 -12.08 7.21 -9.20
C ASP A 49 -11.37 7.08 -10.57
N PHE A 50 -10.44 6.11 -10.67
CA PHE A 50 -9.65 5.79 -11.84
C PHE A 50 -10.07 4.50 -12.55
N ALA A 51 -11.29 4.00 -12.31
CA ALA A 51 -11.77 2.74 -12.86
C ALA A 51 -11.66 2.67 -14.40
N HIS A 52 -11.83 3.80 -15.08
CA HIS A 52 -11.70 3.92 -16.54
C HIS A 52 -10.25 3.69 -17.05
N GLU A 53 -9.24 3.80 -16.19
CA GLU A 53 -7.84 3.57 -16.52
C GLU A 53 -7.34 2.15 -16.14
N PHE A 54 -8.16 1.34 -15.45
CA PHE A 54 -7.72 0.04 -14.92
C PHE A 54 -7.13 -0.87 -15.99
N LYS A 55 -7.81 -1.01 -17.12
CA LYS A 55 -7.32 -1.90 -18.19
C LYS A 55 -5.98 -1.45 -18.78
N LYS A 56 -5.79 -0.16 -18.92
CA LYS A 56 -4.54 0.43 -19.39
C LYS A 56 -3.41 0.21 -18.36
N ALA A 57 -3.68 0.45 -17.07
CA ALA A 57 -2.72 0.23 -15.99
C ALA A 57 -2.32 -1.24 -15.87
N GLU A 58 -3.30 -2.15 -15.93
CA GLU A 58 -3.09 -3.60 -15.92
C GLU A 58 -2.19 -4.05 -17.06
N ASN A 59 -2.49 -3.65 -18.28
CA ASN A 59 -1.69 -3.99 -19.47
C ASN A 59 -0.26 -3.44 -19.34
N TYR A 60 -0.10 -2.23 -18.81
CA TYR A 60 1.22 -1.65 -18.60
C TYR A 60 2.04 -2.45 -17.58
N VAL A 61 1.46 -2.75 -16.40
CA VAL A 61 2.13 -3.55 -15.36
C VAL A 61 2.49 -4.94 -15.90
N TRP A 62 1.56 -5.58 -16.63
CA TRP A 62 1.81 -6.88 -17.24
C TRP A 62 3.00 -6.84 -18.22
N SER A 63 3.08 -5.81 -19.06
CA SER A 63 4.23 -5.64 -19.96
C SER A 63 5.58 -5.50 -19.24
N LEU A 64 5.59 -4.94 -18.04
CA LEU A 64 6.79 -4.86 -17.21
C LEU A 64 7.16 -6.22 -16.61
N VAL A 65 6.18 -7.02 -16.22
CA VAL A 65 6.40 -8.39 -15.72
C VAL A 65 7.00 -9.26 -16.83
N GLU A 66 6.43 -9.24 -18.04
CA GLU A 66 6.90 -10.00 -19.19
C GLU A 66 8.36 -9.66 -19.58
N LYS A 67 8.72 -8.40 -19.48
CA LYS A 67 10.09 -7.92 -19.74
C LYS A 67 11.07 -8.20 -18.59
N GLY A 68 10.63 -8.81 -17.49
CA GLY A 68 11.44 -9.05 -16.31
C GLY A 68 11.85 -7.77 -15.54
N GLY A 69 11.27 -6.62 -15.90
CA GLY A 69 11.54 -5.32 -15.26
C GLY A 69 10.79 -5.09 -13.96
N PHE A 70 9.81 -5.93 -13.65
CA PHE A 70 9.00 -5.84 -12.45
C PHE A 70 9.19 -7.06 -11.57
N LYS A 71 9.70 -6.83 -10.36
CA LYS A 71 9.88 -7.89 -9.36
C LYS A 71 8.75 -7.81 -8.34
N PHE A 72 8.08 -8.92 -8.12
CA PHE A 72 7.08 -9.07 -7.07
C PHE A 72 7.40 -10.27 -6.19
N LYS A 73 6.83 -10.30 -5.01
CA LYS A 73 6.93 -11.45 -4.10
C LYS A 73 5.54 -11.86 -3.64
N GLU A 74 5.39 -13.17 -3.54
CA GLU A 74 4.21 -13.82 -3.02
C GLU A 74 4.56 -14.55 -1.72
N ASP A 75 3.68 -14.46 -0.75
CA ASP A 75 3.76 -15.14 0.52
C ASP A 75 2.55 -16.06 0.62
N THR A 76 2.73 -17.34 0.32
CA THR A 76 1.66 -18.31 0.12
C THR A 76 1.55 -19.27 1.30
N SER A 77 0.34 -19.50 1.79
CA SER A 77 -0.01 -20.58 2.70
C SER A 77 -0.86 -21.62 1.98
N ASP A 78 -0.73 -22.89 2.35
CA ASP A 78 -1.52 -24.01 1.81
C ASP A 78 -2.71 -24.31 2.70
N GLY A 79 -3.87 -24.51 2.07
CA GLY A 79 -5.12 -24.92 2.69
C GLY A 79 -5.99 -23.79 3.21
N ILE A 80 -7.30 -23.97 3.07
CA ILE A 80 -8.32 -22.99 3.47
C ILE A 80 -8.28 -22.68 4.98
N ASP A 81 -7.88 -23.66 5.80
CA ASP A 81 -7.81 -23.53 7.26
C ASP A 81 -6.79 -22.47 7.69
N THR A 82 -5.83 -22.11 6.82
CA THR A 82 -4.82 -21.07 7.09
C THR A 82 -5.35 -19.65 6.88
N MET A 83 -6.55 -19.47 6.34
CA MET A 83 -7.09 -18.17 5.95
C MET A 83 -7.15 -17.18 7.12
N ALA A 84 -7.66 -17.61 8.28
CA ALA A 84 -7.82 -16.73 9.43
C ALA A 84 -6.47 -16.27 9.97
N SER A 85 -5.50 -17.17 10.11
CA SER A 85 -4.15 -16.83 10.57
C SER A 85 -3.42 -15.94 9.57
N ALA A 86 -3.52 -16.22 8.27
CA ALA A 86 -2.94 -15.42 7.21
C ALA A 86 -3.50 -13.98 7.18
N PHE A 87 -4.80 -13.81 7.47
CA PHE A 87 -5.42 -12.49 7.59
C PHE A 87 -4.89 -11.71 8.80
N LEU A 88 -4.76 -12.38 9.95
CA LEU A 88 -4.16 -11.78 11.15
C LEU A 88 -2.69 -11.40 10.92
N ASP A 89 -1.93 -12.23 10.21
CA ASP A 89 -0.54 -11.91 9.84
C ASP A 89 -0.45 -10.66 8.97
N LEU A 90 -1.39 -10.47 8.03
CA LEU A 90 -1.49 -9.25 7.23
C LEU A 90 -1.70 -8.01 8.11
N LEU A 91 -2.64 -8.07 9.09
CA LEU A 91 -2.91 -6.96 10.01
C LEU A 91 -1.72 -6.66 10.93
N HIS A 92 -0.94 -7.67 11.28
CA HIS A 92 0.27 -7.51 12.10
C HIS A 92 1.56 -7.24 11.31
N SER A 93 1.45 -7.01 9.98
CA SER A 93 2.61 -6.78 9.11
C SER A 93 3.65 -7.90 9.13
N ARG A 94 3.21 -9.15 9.27
CA ARG A 94 4.07 -10.35 9.32
C ARG A 94 4.26 -11.00 7.95
N ASN A 95 3.46 -10.62 6.95
CA ASN A 95 3.60 -11.10 5.58
C ASN A 95 4.73 -10.38 4.85
N PHE A 96 5.30 -11.06 3.86
CA PHE A 96 6.30 -10.46 2.98
C PHE A 96 5.89 -10.57 1.50
N GLY A 97 5.30 -9.52 0.96
CA GLY A 97 4.75 -9.49 -0.39
C GLY A 97 3.22 -9.73 -0.42
N LYS A 98 2.72 -10.21 -1.55
CA LYS A 98 1.29 -10.51 -1.73
C LYS A 98 0.91 -11.76 -0.94
N ARG A 99 0.06 -11.62 0.06
CA ARG A 99 -0.43 -12.77 0.83
C ARG A 99 -1.47 -13.53 0.02
N LEU A 100 -1.24 -14.83 -0.16
CA LEU A 100 -2.10 -15.74 -0.93
C LEU A 100 -2.42 -16.99 -0.11
N ILE A 101 -3.59 -17.59 -0.39
CA ILE A 101 -3.99 -18.90 0.12
C ILE A 101 -4.17 -19.81 -1.08
N LYS A 102 -3.41 -20.89 -1.11
CA LYS A 102 -3.59 -21.94 -2.11
C LYS A 102 -4.64 -22.91 -1.59
N ILE A 103 -5.72 -23.09 -2.35
CA ILE A 103 -6.85 -23.96 -2.05
C ILE A 103 -6.69 -25.29 -2.80
#